data_3ae95fc2232875e7793bf98413c68f90
#
_entry.id   3ae95fc2232875e7793bf98413c68f90
#
_cell.length_a   1.000
_cell.length_b   1.000
_cell.length_c   1.000
_cell.angle_alpha   90.00
_cell.angle_beta   90.00
_cell.angle_gamma   90.00
#
_symmetry.space_group_name_H-M   'P 1'
#
loop_
_entity.id
_entity.type
_entity.pdbx_description
1 polymer ?
#
loop_
_entity_poly.entity_id
_entity_poly.type
_entity_poly.pdbx_seq_one_letter_code
_entity_poly.pdbx_strand_id
1 'polypeptide(L)'
;MVESSKYHRTETDLAREQERIAAAKKDPALFSELYDNYFEPIFRFVFQRLDDKEQAFDCTQQVFLIAMNNLSKYENRGLPFSSWLFRIAGNELNNLFKKEKAKRTVNIDSVKIYAIIEEIQETRIDKYHDKIVDIISRELEEEELQLIEMRFFESRSFKEIGELLDITENNAKVKTYRVLDKLRTII
;
A
#
# COMPACT_ATOMS: atom_id res chain seq x y z
N MET A 1 7.52 15.47 15.54
CA MET A 1 8.31 14.23 15.58
C MET A 1 7.64 13.27 14.62
N VAL A 2 8.30 12.95 13.52
CA VAL A 2 7.79 11.99 12.54
C VAL A 2 7.87 10.62 13.23
N GLU A 3 6.71 10.00 13.55
CA GLU A 3 6.68 8.61 13.98
C GLU A 3 7.40 7.78 12.93
N SER A 4 8.46 7.11 13.34
CA SER A 4 9.19 6.19 12.47
C SER A 4 8.18 5.13 11.98
N SER A 5 8.02 5.04 10.67
CA SER A 5 7.12 4.07 10.02
C SER A 5 7.30 2.69 10.67
N LYS A 6 6.19 2.02 11.04
CA LYS A 6 6.16 0.64 11.57
C LYS A 6 6.85 -0.39 10.67
N TYR A 7 7.34 0.04 9.51
CA TYR A 7 7.97 -0.78 8.47
C TYR A 7 9.51 -0.66 8.45
N HIS A 8 10.13 0.20 9.29
CA HIS A 8 11.59 0.24 9.45
C HIS A 8 12.07 -0.98 10.23
N ARG A 9 12.56 -1.98 9.50
CA ARG A 9 13.23 -3.15 10.07
C ARG A 9 14.73 -2.91 10.16
N THR A 10 15.33 -3.47 11.22
CA THR A 10 16.79 -3.42 11.38
C THR A 10 17.49 -4.33 10.36
N GLU A 11 18.78 -4.10 10.09
CA GLU A 11 19.56 -4.98 9.19
C GLU A 11 19.54 -6.44 9.67
N THR A 12 19.53 -6.65 10.99
CA THR A 12 19.41 -8.00 11.58
C THR A 12 18.06 -8.64 11.32
N ASP A 13 16.97 -7.86 11.30
CA ASP A 13 15.64 -8.38 10.97
C ASP A 13 15.54 -8.77 9.51
N LEU A 14 16.13 -7.97 8.61
CA LEU A 14 16.20 -8.27 7.18
C LEU A 14 17.04 -9.53 6.91
N ALA A 15 18.16 -9.72 7.61
CA ALA A 15 18.98 -10.91 7.48
C ALA A 15 18.22 -12.19 7.88
N ARG A 16 17.55 -12.19 9.03
CA ARG A 16 16.71 -13.30 9.49
C ARG A 16 15.55 -13.59 8.53
N GLU A 17 14.95 -12.55 7.98
CA GLU A 17 13.89 -12.69 6.97
C GLU A 17 14.42 -13.39 5.72
N GLN A 18 15.63 -13.03 5.25
CA GLN A 18 16.25 -13.67 4.10
C GLN A 18 16.56 -15.16 4.34
N GLU A 19 16.97 -15.54 5.55
CA GLU A 19 17.16 -16.95 5.92
C GLU A 19 15.86 -17.72 5.81
N ARG A 20 14.73 -17.18 6.31
CA ARG A 20 13.40 -17.80 6.20
C ARG A 20 12.95 -17.95 4.74
N ILE A 21 13.15 -16.91 3.94
CA ILE A 21 12.83 -16.94 2.51
C ILE A 21 13.67 -18.00 1.80
N ALA A 22 14.98 -18.09 2.09
CA ALA A 22 15.86 -19.07 1.50
C ALA A 22 15.47 -20.51 1.91
N ALA A 23 15.02 -20.71 3.14
CA ALA A 23 14.49 -21.97 3.61
C ALA A 23 13.18 -22.35 2.89
N ALA A 24 12.23 -21.42 2.79
CA ALA A 24 10.96 -21.63 2.10
C ALA A 24 11.11 -21.86 0.58
N LYS A 25 12.17 -21.35 -0.05
CA LYS A 25 12.52 -21.67 -1.45
C LYS A 25 12.94 -23.13 -1.62
N LYS A 26 13.53 -23.74 -0.60
CA LYS A 26 13.99 -25.14 -0.63
C LYS A 26 12.90 -26.11 -0.20
N ASP A 27 12.12 -25.71 0.78
CA ASP A 27 11.00 -26.49 1.33
C ASP A 27 9.73 -25.62 1.40
N PRO A 28 8.77 -25.82 0.48
CA PRO A 28 7.52 -25.06 0.45
C PRO A 28 6.70 -25.13 1.75
N ALA A 29 6.87 -26.17 2.57
CA ALA A 29 6.18 -26.27 3.85
C ALA A 29 6.57 -25.13 4.82
N LEU A 30 7.80 -24.61 4.70
CA LEU A 30 8.31 -23.50 5.51
C LEU A 30 7.75 -22.14 5.07
N PHE A 31 7.00 -22.08 3.97
CA PHE A 31 6.29 -20.86 3.57
C PHE A 31 5.22 -20.45 4.59
N SER A 32 4.72 -21.39 5.39
CA SER A 32 3.76 -21.11 6.46
C SER A 32 4.25 -20.03 7.44
N GLU A 33 5.55 -19.99 7.77
CA GLU A 33 6.10 -18.95 8.64
C GLU A 33 6.01 -17.55 8.01
N LEU A 34 6.20 -17.45 6.69
CA LEU A 34 6.04 -16.19 5.96
C LEU A 34 4.56 -15.81 5.89
N TYR A 35 3.68 -16.76 5.67
CA TYR A 35 2.23 -16.56 5.69
C TYR A 35 1.76 -15.99 7.04
N ASP A 36 2.10 -16.66 8.14
CA ASP A 36 1.67 -16.25 9.48
C ASP A 36 2.18 -14.84 9.88
N ASN A 37 3.40 -14.51 9.48
CA ASN A 37 4.00 -13.21 9.78
C ASN A 37 3.38 -12.05 8.98
N TYR A 38 2.87 -12.32 7.79
CA TYR A 38 2.46 -11.27 6.85
C TYR A 38 0.97 -11.26 6.51
N PHE A 39 0.21 -12.28 6.91
CA PHE A 39 -1.21 -12.37 6.59
C PHE A 39 -1.98 -11.14 7.09
N GLU A 40 -1.86 -10.82 8.37
CA GLU A 40 -2.63 -9.71 8.96
C GLU A 40 -2.32 -8.34 8.33
N PRO A 41 -1.04 -7.93 8.15
CA PRO A 41 -0.72 -6.69 7.46
C PRO A 41 -1.26 -6.61 6.03
N ILE A 42 -1.19 -7.71 5.26
CA ILE A 42 -1.69 -7.75 3.88
C ILE A 42 -3.22 -7.75 3.87
N PHE A 43 -3.86 -8.54 4.74
CA PHE A 43 -5.32 -8.54 4.87
C PHE A 43 -5.87 -7.15 5.21
N ARG A 44 -5.25 -6.46 6.18
CA ARG A 44 -5.64 -5.11 6.56
C ARG A 44 -5.52 -4.13 5.39
N PHE A 45 -4.44 -4.22 4.62
CA PHE A 45 -4.22 -3.41 3.42
C PHE A 45 -5.30 -3.64 2.37
N VAL A 46 -5.68 -4.89 2.13
CA VAL A 46 -6.71 -5.27 1.16
C VAL A 46 -8.10 -4.86 1.66
N PHE A 47 -8.40 -5.15 2.93
CA PHE A 47 -9.69 -4.85 3.54
C PHE A 47 -10.02 -3.35 3.56
N GLN A 48 -9.03 -2.52 3.82
CA GLN A 48 -9.20 -1.05 3.78
C GLN A 48 -9.67 -0.54 2.41
N ARG A 49 -9.46 -1.30 1.33
CA ARG A 49 -9.78 -0.92 -0.05
C ARG A 49 -11.04 -1.58 -0.60
N LEU A 50 -11.43 -2.72 -0.06
CA LEU A 50 -12.63 -3.46 -0.50
C LEU A 50 -13.82 -3.24 0.44
N ASP A 51 -13.61 -3.00 1.73
CA ASP A 51 -14.62 -2.90 2.79
C ASP A 51 -15.59 -4.10 2.86
N ASP A 52 -15.20 -5.20 2.25
CA ASP A 52 -15.87 -6.48 2.26
C ASP A 52 -14.93 -7.54 2.78
N LYS A 53 -15.30 -8.15 3.91
CA LYS A 53 -14.41 -9.07 4.63
C LYS A 53 -14.14 -10.37 3.86
N GLU A 54 -15.15 -10.90 3.17
CA GLU A 54 -15.02 -12.15 2.42
C GLU A 54 -14.15 -11.92 1.18
N GLN A 55 -14.44 -10.87 0.40
CA GLN A 55 -13.62 -10.51 -0.75
C GLN A 55 -12.17 -10.16 -0.34
N ALA A 56 -11.98 -9.46 0.79
CA ALA A 56 -10.65 -9.14 1.28
C ALA A 56 -9.89 -10.41 1.70
N PHE A 57 -10.56 -11.37 2.31
CA PHE A 57 -9.97 -12.64 2.67
C PHE A 57 -9.55 -13.42 1.42
N ASP A 58 -10.42 -13.55 0.43
CA ASP A 58 -10.15 -14.26 -0.82
C ASP A 58 -9.02 -13.60 -1.61
N CYS A 59 -9.02 -12.27 -1.72
CA CYS A 59 -7.94 -11.52 -2.36
C CYS A 59 -6.61 -11.74 -1.64
N THR A 60 -6.61 -11.72 -0.29
CA THR A 60 -5.41 -11.98 0.50
C THR A 60 -4.88 -13.40 0.28
N GLN A 61 -5.74 -14.39 0.27
CA GLN A 61 -5.37 -15.77 -0.05
C GLN A 61 -4.72 -15.87 -1.43
N GLN A 62 -5.29 -15.20 -2.42
CA GLN A 62 -4.74 -15.16 -3.78
C GLN A 62 -3.36 -14.51 -3.83
N VAL A 63 -3.14 -13.42 -3.06
CA VAL A 63 -1.83 -12.79 -2.93
C VAL A 63 -0.76 -13.79 -2.44
N PHE A 64 -1.08 -14.55 -1.39
CA PHE A 64 -0.13 -15.54 -0.85
C PHE A 64 0.07 -16.74 -1.78
N LEU A 65 -0.96 -17.17 -2.49
CA LEU A 65 -0.84 -18.20 -3.51
C LEU A 65 0.10 -17.78 -4.65
N ILE A 66 -0.05 -16.53 -5.13
CA ILE A 66 0.84 -15.95 -6.14
C ILE A 66 2.26 -15.83 -5.59
N ALA A 67 2.42 -15.37 -4.35
CA ALA A 67 3.71 -15.22 -3.70
C ALA A 67 4.42 -16.58 -3.58
N MET A 68 3.74 -17.60 -3.10
CA MET A 68 4.28 -18.94 -2.96
C MET A 68 4.73 -19.51 -4.32
N ASN A 69 3.90 -19.41 -5.35
CA ASN A 69 4.21 -19.91 -6.69
C ASN A 69 5.37 -19.17 -7.36
N ASN A 70 5.62 -17.91 -6.99
CA ASN A 70 6.69 -17.09 -7.56
C ASN A 70 7.87 -16.88 -6.60
N LEU A 71 7.89 -17.55 -5.43
CA LEU A 71 8.92 -17.37 -4.43
C LEU A 71 10.33 -17.70 -4.97
N SER A 72 10.44 -18.70 -5.84
CA SER A 72 11.70 -19.07 -6.50
C SER A 72 12.31 -17.92 -7.31
N LYS A 73 11.47 -17.05 -7.87
CA LYS A 73 11.87 -15.88 -8.68
C LYS A 73 12.08 -14.61 -7.84
N TYR A 74 11.71 -14.65 -6.56
CA TYR A 74 11.90 -13.50 -5.68
C TYR A 74 13.40 -13.21 -5.49
N GLU A 75 13.79 -11.96 -5.75
CA GLU A 75 15.14 -11.43 -5.51
C GLU A 75 15.11 -10.40 -4.40
N ASN A 76 16.03 -10.52 -3.45
CA ASN A 76 16.20 -9.50 -2.43
C ASN A 76 16.84 -8.25 -3.05
N ARG A 77 16.12 -7.15 -3.01
CA ARG A 77 16.59 -5.84 -3.47
C ARG A 77 16.92 -4.88 -2.31
N GLY A 78 17.24 -5.43 -1.14
CA GLY A 78 17.53 -4.65 0.07
C GLY A 78 16.28 -4.12 0.77
N LEU A 79 15.11 -4.70 0.50
CA LEU A 79 13.84 -4.34 1.06
C LEU A 79 13.21 -5.47 1.86
N PRO A 80 12.31 -5.14 2.79
CA PRO A 80 11.50 -6.14 3.46
C PRO A 80 10.67 -6.96 2.45
N PHE A 81 10.50 -8.23 2.72
CA PHE A 81 9.66 -9.13 1.92
C PHE A 81 8.20 -8.63 1.81
N SER A 82 7.73 -7.94 2.84
CA SER A 82 6.43 -7.29 2.82
C SER A 82 6.24 -6.34 1.63
N SER A 83 7.29 -5.63 1.18
CA SER A 83 7.21 -4.73 0.03
C SER A 83 6.81 -5.48 -1.24
N TRP A 84 7.36 -6.67 -1.43
CA TRP A 84 6.98 -7.53 -2.55
C TRP A 84 5.54 -8.06 -2.44
N LEU A 85 5.11 -8.45 -1.24
CA LEU A 85 3.74 -8.90 -0.99
C LEU A 85 2.71 -7.77 -1.21
N PHE A 86 3.00 -6.55 -0.75
CA PHE A 86 2.13 -5.39 -0.99
C PHE A 86 2.01 -5.06 -2.48
N ARG A 87 3.09 -5.23 -3.26
CA ARG A 87 3.04 -5.07 -4.72
C ARG A 87 2.12 -6.10 -5.37
N ILE A 88 2.19 -7.35 -4.96
CA ILE A 88 1.27 -8.40 -5.43
C ILE A 88 -0.17 -8.03 -5.04
N ALA A 89 -0.40 -7.61 -3.80
CA ALA A 89 -1.73 -7.22 -3.32
C ALA A 89 -2.31 -6.02 -4.10
N GLY A 90 -1.50 -5.00 -4.38
CA GLY A 90 -1.90 -3.87 -5.21
C GLY A 90 -2.30 -4.28 -6.63
N ASN A 91 -1.55 -5.19 -7.24
CA ASN A 91 -1.86 -5.71 -8.57
C ASN A 91 -3.17 -6.53 -8.57
N GLU A 92 -3.40 -7.36 -7.55
CA GLU A 92 -4.63 -8.15 -7.44
C GLU A 92 -5.85 -7.27 -7.19
N LEU A 93 -5.74 -6.24 -6.35
CA LEU A 93 -6.78 -5.24 -6.16
C LEU A 93 -7.12 -4.52 -7.47
N ASN A 94 -6.12 -4.07 -8.21
CA ASN A 94 -6.31 -3.42 -9.51
C ASN A 94 -7.01 -4.36 -10.52
N ASN A 95 -6.67 -5.66 -10.50
CA ASN A 95 -7.34 -6.65 -11.33
C ASN A 95 -8.81 -6.84 -10.93
N LEU A 96 -9.11 -6.87 -9.61
CA LEU A 96 -10.47 -6.96 -9.10
C LEU A 96 -11.31 -5.75 -9.51
N PHE A 97 -10.81 -4.53 -9.30
CA PHE A 97 -11.52 -3.30 -9.69
C PHE A 97 -11.81 -3.24 -11.20
N LYS A 98 -10.87 -3.70 -12.03
CA LYS A 98 -11.06 -3.75 -13.48
C LYS A 98 -12.08 -4.80 -13.92
N LYS A 99 -12.11 -5.97 -13.29
CA LYS A 99 -13.00 -7.08 -13.66
C LYS A 99 -14.44 -6.91 -13.18
N GLU A 100 -14.60 -6.50 -11.94
CA GLU A 100 -15.91 -6.56 -11.27
C GLU A 100 -16.63 -5.22 -11.23
N LYS A 101 -16.03 -4.11 -11.74
CA LYS A 101 -16.47 -2.73 -11.45
C LYS A 101 -16.75 -2.56 -9.94
N ALA A 102 -16.00 -3.30 -9.12
CA ALA A 102 -16.13 -3.27 -7.68
C ALA A 102 -15.94 -1.82 -7.21
N LYS A 103 -16.86 -1.35 -6.38
CA LYS A 103 -16.74 -0.04 -5.78
C LYS A 103 -15.53 -0.08 -4.84
N ARG A 104 -14.51 0.68 -5.19
CA ARG A 104 -13.41 0.93 -4.26
C ARG A 104 -13.94 1.75 -3.10
N THR A 105 -13.76 1.25 -1.90
CA THR A 105 -14.04 2.01 -0.69
C THR A 105 -12.75 2.66 -0.22
N VAL A 106 -12.79 3.98 -0.07
CA VAL A 106 -11.69 4.72 0.54
C VAL A 106 -12.03 4.90 2.02
N ASN A 107 -11.48 4.04 2.86
CA ASN A 107 -11.64 4.15 4.31
C ASN A 107 -10.72 5.27 4.82
N ILE A 108 -11.23 6.49 4.81
CA ILE A 108 -10.47 7.70 5.13
C ILE A 108 -10.63 8.00 6.63
N ASP A 109 -9.56 7.77 7.39
CA ASP A 109 -9.44 8.24 8.77
C ASP A 109 -9.29 9.78 8.77
N SER A 110 -10.16 10.47 9.51
CA SER A 110 -10.21 11.93 9.62
C SER A 110 -8.83 12.55 9.90
N VAL A 111 -8.04 11.93 10.76
CA VAL A 111 -6.69 12.41 11.14
C VAL A 111 -5.75 12.46 9.91
N LYS A 112 -5.94 11.57 8.96
CA LYS A 112 -5.08 11.44 7.77
C LYS A 112 -5.46 12.46 6.69
N ILE A 113 -6.72 12.88 6.65
CA ILE A 113 -7.17 13.98 5.79
C ILE A 113 -6.49 15.29 6.19
N TYR A 114 -6.34 15.54 7.49
CA TYR A 114 -5.63 16.73 7.98
C TYR A 114 -4.19 16.80 7.45
N ALA A 115 -3.49 15.68 7.34
CA ALA A 115 -2.13 15.64 6.77
C ALA A 115 -2.12 16.02 5.28
N ILE A 116 -3.13 15.65 4.51
CA ILE A 116 -3.28 16.06 3.11
C ILE A 116 -3.57 17.57 3.02
N ILE A 117 -4.48 18.07 3.85
CA ILE A 117 -4.85 19.50 3.91
C ILE A 117 -3.65 20.35 4.29
N GLU A 118 -2.86 19.92 5.28
CA GLU A 118 -1.64 20.59 5.71
C GLU A 118 -0.60 20.67 4.57
N GLU A 119 -0.41 19.59 3.82
CA GLU A 119 0.50 19.55 2.67
C GLU A 119 0.00 20.42 1.51
N ILE A 120 -1.32 20.56 1.34
CA ILE A 120 -1.94 21.47 0.35
C ILE A 120 -1.87 22.95 0.81
N GLN A 121 -1.47 23.21 2.07
CA GLN A 121 -1.40 24.56 2.66
C GLN A 121 -2.74 25.30 2.70
N GLU A 122 -3.85 24.60 2.83
CA GLU A 122 -5.17 25.22 2.94
C GLU A 122 -5.47 25.62 4.40
N THR A 123 -5.77 26.90 4.62
CA THR A 123 -5.94 27.47 5.98
C THR A 123 -7.34 27.32 6.58
N ARG A 124 -8.30 26.74 5.84
CA ARG A 124 -9.71 26.59 6.27
C ARG A 124 -10.11 25.15 6.49
N ILE A 125 -9.41 24.48 7.38
CA ILE A 125 -9.43 23.04 7.64
C ILE A 125 -10.85 22.48 7.91
N ASP A 126 -11.62 23.12 8.79
CA ASP A 126 -12.89 22.57 9.26
C ASP A 126 -14.02 22.56 8.21
N LYS A 127 -13.89 23.36 7.18
CA LYS A 127 -14.94 23.54 6.17
C LYS A 127 -14.85 22.59 4.98
N TYR A 128 -13.70 21.96 4.80
CA TYR A 128 -13.39 21.17 3.59
C TYR A 128 -13.22 19.67 3.82
N HIS A 129 -13.27 19.22 5.08
CA HIS A 129 -13.06 17.81 5.41
C HIS A 129 -13.96 16.86 4.60
N ASP A 130 -15.26 17.02 4.67
CA ASP A 130 -16.21 16.14 3.97
C ASP A 130 -16.15 16.31 2.44
N LYS A 131 -15.82 17.54 1.98
CA LYS A 131 -15.60 17.79 0.56
C LYS A 131 -14.37 17.10 0.01
N ILE A 132 -13.28 17.08 0.79
CA ILE A 132 -12.03 16.45 0.35
C ILE A 132 -12.20 14.94 0.19
N VAL A 133 -12.93 14.29 1.11
CA VAL A 133 -13.26 12.85 0.99
C VAL A 133 -14.01 12.59 -0.32
N ASP A 134 -15.03 13.39 -0.60
CA ASP A 134 -15.83 13.24 -1.81
C ASP A 134 -15.00 13.50 -3.09
N ILE A 135 -14.18 14.56 -3.07
CA ILE A 135 -13.27 14.89 -4.18
C ILE A 135 -12.24 13.78 -4.40
N ILE A 136 -11.56 13.30 -3.36
CA ILE A 136 -10.59 12.20 -3.46
C ILE A 136 -11.24 10.97 -4.08
N SER A 137 -12.47 10.62 -3.67
CA SER A 137 -13.18 9.44 -4.13
C SER A 137 -13.67 9.55 -5.58
N ARG A 138 -13.97 10.78 -6.06
CA ARG A 138 -14.59 11.01 -7.38
C ARG A 138 -13.61 11.45 -8.44
N GLU A 139 -12.63 12.25 -8.08
CA GLU A 139 -11.77 12.98 -9.03
C GLU A 139 -10.39 12.33 -9.22
N LEU A 140 -9.97 11.47 -8.29
CA LEU A 140 -8.70 10.78 -8.42
C LEU A 140 -8.87 9.46 -9.17
N GLU A 141 -7.98 9.26 -10.14
CA GLU A 141 -7.82 7.96 -10.79
C GLU A 141 -7.17 6.95 -9.84
N GLU A 142 -7.30 5.66 -10.16
CA GLU A 142 -6.82 4.55 -9.33
C GLU A 142 -5.35 4.69 -8.91
N GLU A 143 -4.46 5.06 -9.85
CA GLU A 143 -3.03 5.25 -9.57
C GLU A 143 -2.77 6.47 -8.67
N GLU A 144 -3.55 7.54 -8.86
CA GLU A 144 -3.46 8.77 -8.08
C GLU A 144 -3.90 8.52 -6.63
N LEU A 145 -5.02 7.81 -6.47
CA LEU A 145 -5.56 7.44 -5.17
C LEU A 145 -4.59 6.53 -4.41
N GLN A 146 -3.98 5.56 -5.09
CA GLN A 146 -2.99 4.67 -4.51
C GLN A 146 -1.76 5.42 -3.98
N LEU A 147 -1.29 6.45 -4.68
CA LEU A 147 -0.19 7.30 -4.22
C LEU A 147 -0.54 8.07 -2.93
N ILE A 148 -1.74 8.63 -2.87
CA ILE A 148 -2.23 9.37 -1.69
C ILE A 148 -2.39 8.42 -0.51
N GLU A 149 -2.97 7.24 -0.70
CA GLU A 149 -3.13 6.24 0.36
C GLU A 149 -1.79 5.80 0.94
N MET A 150 -0.84 5.42 0.08
CA MET A 150 0.48 4.98 0.52
C MET A 150 1.22 6.09 1.27
N ARG A 151 1.16 7.32 0.78
CA ARG A 151 1.90 8.43 1.38
C ARG A 151 1.28 8.91 2.68
N PHE A 152 -0.03 9.17 2.69
CA PHE A 152 -0.71 9.85 3.79
C PHE A 152 -1.42 8.89 4.74
N PHE A 153 -1.97 7.78 4.24
CA PHE A 153 -2.72 6.85 5.09
C PHE A 153 -1.84 5.72 5.63
N GLU A 154 -0.81 5.31 4.88
CA GLU A 154 0.13 4.28 5.30
C GLU A 154 1.48 4.86 5.79
N SER A 155 1.68 6.19 5.67
CA SER A 155 2.91 6.89 6.08
C SER A 155 4.18 6.32 5.42
N ARG A 156 4.08 5.86 4.16
CA ARG A 156 5.22 5.29 3.43
C ARG A 156 6.17 6.37 2.92
N SER A 157 7.45 6.05 2.90
CA SER A 157 8.47 6.87 2.24
C SER A 157 8.32 6.81 0.71
N PHE A 158 8.79 7.84 0.00
CA PHE A 158 8.78 7.81 -1.47
C PHE A 158 9.63 6.68 -2.05
N LYS A 159 10.65 6.24 -1.34
CA LYS A 159 11.46 5.08 -1.70
C LYS A 159 10.58 3.81 -1.68
N GLU A 160 9.87 3.56 -0.58
CA GLU A 160 8.94 2.42 -0.46
C GLU A 160 7.84 2.46 -1.51
N ILE A 161 7.24 3.66 -1.75
CA ILE A 161 6.22 3.85 -2.79
C ILE A 161 6.81 3.53 -4.17
N GLY A 162 8.00 4.04 -4.46
CA GLY A 162 8.67 3.77 -5.74
C GLY A 162 8.84 2.28 -6.00
N GLU A 163 9.20 1.54 -4.99
CA GLU A 163 9.41 0.10 -5.08
C GLU A 163 8.12 -0.71 -5.17
N LEU A 164 7.07 -0.28 -4.46
CA LEU A 164 5.75 -0.89 -4.55
C LEU A 164 5.12 -0.71 -5.94
N LEU A 165 5.34 0.45 -6.57
CA LEU A 165 4.78 0.79 -7.88
C LEU A 165 5.74 0.50 -9.05
N ASP A 166 6.94 -0.05 -8.79
CA ASP A 166 7.99 -0.31 -9.78
C ASP A 166 8.42 0.96 -10.55
N ILE A 167 8.55 2.08 -9.81
CA ILE A 167 9.03 3.37 -10.29
C ILE A 167 10.17 3.89 -9.43
N THR A 168 10.92 4.88 -9.91
CA THR A 168 11.97 5.51 -9.09
C THR A 168 11.38 6.31 -7.94
N GLU A 169 12.12 6.46 -6.83
CA GLU A 169 11.75 7.31 -5.69
C GLU A 169 11.37 8.73 -6.14
N ASN A 170 12.19 9.31 -7.02
CA ASN A 170 11.92 10.65 -7.55
C ASN A 170 10.61 10.70 -8.36
N ASN A 171 10.31 9.67 -9.14
CA ASN A 171 9.06 9.59 -9.89
C ASN A 171 7.85 9.45 -8.94
N ALA A 172 7.97 8.63 -7.89
CA ALA A 172 6.94 8.53 -6.86
C ALA A 172 6.67 9.90 -6.20
N LYS A 173 7.73 10.63 -5.84
CA LYS A 173 7.63 11.99 -5.30
C LYS A 173 6.93 12.93 -6.26
N VAL A 174 7.39 13.02 -7.50
CA VAL A 174 6.82 13.92 -8.53
C VAL A 174 5.36 13.60 -8.80
N LYS A 175 5.00 12.32 -8.96
CA LYS A 175 3.60 11.90 -9.17
C LYS A 175 2.73 12.30 -7.99
N THR A 176 3.16 12.04 -6.74
CA THR A 176 2.39 12.41 -5.55
C THR A 176 2.14 13.93 -5.47
N TYR A 177 3.15 14.75 -5.71
CA TYR A 177 2.97 16.21 -5.69
C TYR A 177 2.06 16.70 -6.82
N ARG A 178 2.08 16.09 -8.00
CA ARG A 178 1.11 16.41 -9.07
C ARG A 178 -0.33 16.11 -8.66
N VAL A 179 -0.56 15.03 -7.93
CA VAL A 179 -1.89 14.72 -7.39
C VAL A 179 -2.32 15.77 -6.36
N LEU A 180 -1.41 16.20 -5.47
CA LEU A 180 -1.69 17.27 -4.51
C LEU A 180 -2.00 18.61 -5.21
N ASP A 181 -1.28 18.96 -6.26
CA ASP A 181 -1.55 20.15 -7.07
C ASP A 181 -2.91 20.07 -7.77
N LYS A 182 -3.28 18.89 -8.29
CA LYS A 182 -4.61 18.62 -8.84
C LYS A 182 -5.69 18.85 -7.77
N LEU A 183 -5.53 18.28 -6.58
CA LEU A 183 -6.47 18.48 -5.46
C LEU A 183 -6.57 19.96 -5.06
N ARG A 184 -5.45 20.67 -4.99
CA ARG A 184 -5.40 22.11 -4.69
C ARG A 184 -6.19 22.96 -5.70
N THR A 185 -6.26 22.53 -6.96
CA THR A 185 -6.98 23.24 -8.03
C THR A 185 -8.49 23.02 -7.96
N ILE A 186 -8.93 21.88 -7.38
CA ILE A 186 -10.34 21.49 -7.32
C ILE A 186 -11.02 22.00 -6.03
N ILE A 187 -10.24 22.18 -4.96
CA ILE A 187 -10.71 22.68 -3.66
C ILE A 187 -10.85 24.20 -3.69
#